data_4ba21f9df6f488ba784fc2fc92ca05ee
#
_entry.id   4ba21f9df6f488ba784fc2fc92ca05ee
#
_cell.length_a   1.000
_cell.length_b   1.000
_cell.length_c   1.000
_cell.angle_alpha   90.00
_cell.angle_beta   90.00
_cell.angle_gamma   90.00
#
_symmetry.space_group_name_H-M   'P 1'
#
loop_
_entity.id
_entity.type
_entity.pdbx_description
1 polymer ?
#
loop_
_entity_poly.entity_id
_entity_poly.type
_entity_poly.pdbx_seq_one_letter_code
_entity_poly.pdbx_strand_id
1 'polypeptide(L)'
;MRLTVHHPKLNVPVLWWRSVGSTHTAFVMETLIDEIARTTRQDPVAYRMKLFGEQSPRHREALQLAVDKSEYGKRQLPAGHAWGVAVHESFSSVVAYVVEASVQDGRPVLHNVTAGVHCNLAVNPRSVEAQVQGAALMGLSMCLPGGAITLKDGVVQQSNFADFSVPRITDMPAFAVHIVPSAEPPTGMGEPGLPALAPAFCQRGGEPDG
;
A
#
# COMPACT_ATOMS: atom_id res chain seq x y z
N MET A 1 17.68 -14.22 9.60
CA MET A 1 17.06 -12.94 10.02
C MET A 1 16.59 -13.07 11.47
N ARG A 2 16.77 -12.06 12.31
CA ARG A 2 16.27 -12.03 13.69
C ARG A 2 15.26 -10.89 13.81
N LEU A 3 14.04 -11.21 14.26
CA LEU A 3 12.97 -10.23 14.52
C LEU A 3 12.73 -10.17 16.04
N THR A 4 12.63 -8.99 16.58
CA THR A 4 12.32 -8.77 18.00
C THR A 4 11.07 -7.88 18.08
N VAL A 5 10.07 -8.31 18.85
CA VAL A 5 8.83 -7.58 19.05
C VAL A 5 8.76 -7.11 20.50
N HIS A 6 8.41 -5.85 20.69
CA HIS A 6 8.27 -5.23 22.02
C HIS A 6 6.89 -4.63 22.16
N HIS A 7 6.26 -4.86 23.31
CA HIS A 7 4.96 -4.29 23.69
C HIS A 7 5.14 -3.29 24.84
N PRO A 8 5.44 -2.02 24.55
CA PRO A 8 5.58 -1.02 25.62
C PRO A 8 4.23 -0.77 26.30
N LYS A 9 4.26 -0.54 27.60
CA LYS A 9 3.08 -0.05 28.33
C LYS A 9 2.95 1.43 28.08
N LEU A 10 1.86 1.84 27.43
CA LEU A 10 1.56 3.25 27.14
C LEU A 10 0.30 3.67 27.88
N ASN A 11 0.25 4.93 28.31
CA ASN A 11 -0.94 5.52 28.93
C ASN A 11 -1.96 6.05 27.91
N VAL A 12 -1.65 5.93 26.63
CA VAL A 12 -2.53 6.32 25.53
C VAL A 12 -3.29 5.08 25.07
N PRO A 13 -4.63 5.07 25.11
CA PRO A 13 -5.40 3.96 24.58
C PRO A 13 -5.20 3.84 23.07
N VAL A 14 -5.00 2.61 22.61
CA VAL A 14 -4.92 2.29 21.19
C VAL A 14 -6.14 1.45 20.82
N LEU A 15 -6.74 1.78 19.67
CA LEU A 15 -7.85 1.03 19.10
C LEU A 15 -7.43 0.40 17.78
N TRP A 16 -8.28 -0.47 17.29
CA TRP A 16 -8.06 -1.13 16.02
C TRP A 16 -8.20 -0.15 14.86
N TRP A 17 -7.17 -0.13 14.04
CA TRP A 17 -7.20 0.51 12.74
C TRP A 17 -7.63 -0.52 11.68
N ARG A 18 -8.17 -0.09 10.54
CA ARG A 18 -8.51 -0.98 9.42
C ARG A 18 -7.29 -1.82 9.04
N SER A 19 -7.46 -3.13 8.88
CA SER A 19 -6.41 -4.14 8.66
C SER A 19 -5.53 -4.49 9.86
N VAL A 20 -5.84 -3.94 11.03
CA VAL A 20 -5.23 -4.29 12.33
C VAL A 20 -3.69 -4.34 12.25
N GLY A 21 -3.08 -5.48 12.62
CA GLY A 21 -1.62 -5.66 12.58
C GLY A 21 -1.00 -5.64 11.18
N SER A 22 -1.79 -5.95 10.13
CA SER A 22 -1.32 -5.90 8.75
C SER A 22 -0.92 -4.50 8.31
N THR A 23 -1.52 -3.45 8.87
CA THR A 23 -1.22 -2.06 8.49
C THR A 23 0.23 -1.69 8.70
N HIS A 24 0.80 -1.97 9.88
CA HIS A 24 2.20 -1.63 10.17
C HIS A 24 3.17 -2.73 9.71
N THR A 25 2.78 -4.00 9.76
CA THR A 25 3.67 -5.08 9.32
C THR A 25 3.90 -5.06 7.81
N ALA A 26 2.87 -4.76 7.01
CA ALA A 26 3.03 -4.57 5.58
C ALA A 26 3.98 -3.41 5.26
N PHE A 27 3.85 -2.28 5.96
CA PHE A 27 4.73 -1.14 5.75
C PHE A 27 6.19 -1.52 5.99
N VAL A 28 6.49 -2.14 7.14
CA VAL A 28 7.86 -2.56 7.49
C VAL A 28 8.41 -3.56 6.49
N MET A 29 7.63 -4.57 6.11
CA MET A 29 8.11 -5.63 5.21
C MET A 29 8.30 -5.12 3.78
N GLU A 30 7.34 -4.40 3.26
CA GLU A 30 7.36 -3.95 1.86
C GLU A 30 8.39 -2.85 1.60
N THR A 31 8.60 -1.93 2.57
CA THR A 31 9.68 -0.95 2.49
C THR A 31 11.06 -1.60 2.60
N LEU A 32 11.22 -2.59 3.48
CA LEU A 32 12.47 -3.36 3.58
C LEU A 32 12.78 -4.13 2.30
N ILE A 33 11.77 -4.79 1.71
CA ILE A 33 11.94 -5.54 0.45
C ILE A 33 12.34 -4.59 -0.69
N ASP A 34 11.72 -3.42 -0.75
CA ASP A 34 12.06 -2.40 -1.75
C ASP A 34 13.50 -1.87 -1.57
N GLU A 35 13.89 -1.58 -0.34
CA GLU A 35 15.25 -1.14 -0.01
C GLU A 35 16.31 -2.20 -0.38
N ILE A 36 16.04 -3.47 -0.10
CA ILE A 36 16.93 -4.57 -0.50
C ILE A 36 17.02 -4.67 -2.04
N ALA A 37 15.88 -4.60 -2.74
CA ALA A 37 15.87 -4.64 -4.20
C ALA A 37 16.73 -3.51 -4.79
N ARG A 38 16.58 -2.28 -4.31
CA ARG A 38 17.36 -1.11 -4.75
C ARG A 38 18.85 -1.26 -4.41
N THR A 39 19.18 -1.62 -3.17
CA THR A 39 20.57 -1.81 -2.73
C THR A 39 21.29 -2.89 -3.55
N THR A 40 20.56 -3.92 -3.96
CA THR A 40 21.07 -4.98 -4.82
C THR A 40 20.90 -4.70 -6.31
N ARG A 41 20.45 -3.50 -6.69
CA ARG A 41 20.23 -3.06 -8.08
C ARG A 41 19.31 -4.00 -8.86
N GLN A 42 18.30 -4.52 -8.21
CA GLN A 42 17.27 -5.35 -8.82
C GLN A 42 15.99 -4.54 -8.98
N ASP A 43 15.25 -4.81 -10.06
CA ASP A 43 13.92 -4.24 -10.23
C ASP A 43 12.98 -4.70 -9.09
N PRO A 44 12.24 -3.77 -8.43
CA PRO A 44 11.39 -4.11 -7.29
C PRO A 44 10.31 -5.16 -7.57
N VAL A 45 9.77 -5.18 -8.80
CA VAL A 45 8.79 -6.19 -9.23
C VAL A 45 9.47 -7.54 -9.43
N ALA A 46 10.56 -7.57 -10.18
CA ALA A 46 11.31 -8.80 -10.44
C ALA A 46 11.81 -9.44 -9.14
N TYR A 47 12.27 -8.62 -8.18
CA TYR A 47 12.72 -9.09 -6.88
C TYR A 47 11.57 -9.75 -6.09
N ARG A 48 10.38 -9.12 -6.03
CA ARG A 48 9.19 -9.70 -5.38
C ARG A 48 8.73 -11.00 -6.05
N MET A 49 8.71 -11.03 -7.38
CA MET A 49 8.36 -12.23 -8.13
C MET A 49 9.28 -13.41 -7.81
N LYS A 50 10.59 -13.12 -7.63
CA LYS A 50 11.57 -14.14 -7.22
C LYS A 50 11.34 -14.62 -5.78
N LEU A 51 11.02 -13.69 -4.85
CA LEU A 51 10.74 -14.04 -3.45
C LEU A 51 9.48 -14.90 -3.30
N PHE A 52 8.43 -14.61 -4.06
CA PHE A 52 7.19 -15.39 -3.99
C PHE A 52 7.40 -16.83 -4.47
N GLY A 53 8.28 -17.07 -5.45
CA GLY A 53 8.52 -18.40 -5.99
C GLY A 53 7.24 -19.03 -6.55
N GLU A 54 7.19 -20.35 -6.61
CA GLU A 54 6.01 -21.10 -7.06
C GLU A 54 4.99 -21.35 -5.94
N GLN A 55 5.40 -21.22 -4.69
CA GLN A 55 4.57 -21.51 -3.52
C GLN A 55 3.57 -20.40 -3.17
N SER A 56 3.68 -19.24 -3.81
CA SER A 56 2.79 -18.10 -3.56
C SER A 56 2.11 -17.61 -4.86
N PRO A 57 1.34 -18.47 -5.55
CA PRO A 57 0.77 -18.15 -6.86
C PRO A 57 -0.16 -16.92 -6.80
N ARG A 58 -0.97 -16.80 -5.76
CA ARG A 58 -1.92 -15.69 -5.59
C ARG A 58 -1.24 -14.33 -5.49
N HIS A 59 -0.08 -14.25 -4.82
CA HIS A 59 0.73 -13.03 -4.74
C HIS A 59 1.30 -12.67 -6.11
N ARG A 60 1.80 -13.67 -6.84
CA ARG A 60 2.33 -13.49 -8.19
C ARG A 60 1.26 -13.00 -9.15
N GLU A 61 0.07 -13.61 -9.13
CA GLU A 61 -1.04 -13.26 -10.00
C GLU A 61 -1.56 -11.84 -9.72
N ALA A 62 -1.72 -11.47 -8.45
CA ALA A 62 -2.14 -10.12 -8.06
C ALA A 62 -1.11 -9.07 -8.51
N LEU A 63 0.19 -9.32 -8.24
CA LEU A 63 1.25 -8.40 -8.64
C LEU A 63 1.37 -8.31 -10.16
N GLN A 64 1.36 -9.45 -10.87
CA GLN A 64 1.46 -9.46 -12.33
C GLN A 64 0.32 -8.69 -12.98
N LEU A 65 -0.91 -8.86 -12.46
CA LEU A 65 -2.07 -8.14 -12.97
C LEU A 65 -1.92 -6.62 -12.77
N ALA A 66 -1.46 -6.17 -11.60
CA ALA A 66 -1.21 -4.76 -11.35
C ALA A 66 -0.11 -4.19 -12.27
N VAL A 67 0.98 -4.94 -12.47
CA VAL A 67 2.10 -4.57 -13.34
C VAL A 67 1.65 -4.44 -14.80
N ASP A 68 0.90 -5.42 -15.31
CA ASP A 68 0.44 -5.41 -16.70
C ASP A 68 -0.54 -4.26 -16.96
N LYS A 69 -1.42 -3.98 -16.02
CA LYS A 69 -2.46 -2.94 -16.16
C LYS A 69 -1.96 -1.52 -15.92
N SER A 70 -0.89 -1.35 -15.14
CA SER A 70 -0.24 -0.05 -14.93
C SER A 70 0.75 0.32 -16.03
N GLU A 71 1.13 -0.65 -16.89
CA GLU A 71 2.21 -0.52 -17.86
C GLU A 71 3.57 -0.21 -17.17
N TYR A 72 3.78 -0.75 -15.96
CA TYR A 72 5.02 -0.60 -15.19
C TYR A 72 6.25 -0.92 -16.05
N GLY A 73 7.22 -0.01 -16.05
CA GLY A 73 8.46 -0.14 -16.82
C GLY A 73 8.31 -0.04 -18.35
N LYS A 74 7.09 0.03 -18.88
CA LYS A 74 6.80 0.20 -20.32
C LYS A 74 6.44 1.66 -20.64
N ARG A 75 5.64 2.29 -19.79
CA ARG A 75 5.27 3.69 -19.91
C ARG A 75 6.36 4.59 -19.33
N GLN A 76 6.80 5.59 -20.10
CA GLN A 76 7.70 6.62 -19.58
C GLN A 76 6.93 7.55 -18.64
N LEU A 77 7.44 7.71 -17.43
CA LEU A 77 6.88 8.65 -16.46
C LEU A 77 7.33 10.09 -16.76
N PRO A 78 6.49 11.09 -16.39
CA PRO A 78 6.93 12.49 -16.39
C PRO A 78 8.16 12.70 -15.49
N ALA A 79 8.93 13.75 -15.76
CA ALA A 79 10.07 14.10 -14.91
C ALA A 79 9.64 14.33 -13.46
N GLY A 80 10.39 13.79 -12.51
CA GLY A 80 10.09 13.86 -11.07
C GLY A 80 9.02 12.90 -10.58
N HIS A 81 8.46 12.08 -11.48
CA HIS A 81 7.55 11.00 -11.09
C HIS A 81 8.30 9.68 -10.91
N ALA A 82 7.76 8.82 -10.07
CA ALA A 82 8.34 7.53 -9.78
C ALA A 82 7.28 6.44 -9.60
N TRP A 83 7.69 5.20 -9.87
CA TRP A 83 6.92 4.01 -9.55
C TRP A 83 7.13 3.58 -8.10
N GLY A 84 6.04 3.15 -7.44
CA GLY A 84 6.10 2.41 -6.20
C GLY A 84 5.29 1.11 -6.31
N VAL A 85 5.74 0.07 -5.62
CA VAL A 85 5.14 -1.27 -5.71
C VAL A 85 5.10 -1.92 -4.33
N ALA A 86 3.94 -2.43 -3.94
CA ALA A 86 3.82 -3.23 -2.74
C ALA A 86 2.74 -4.31 -2.89
N VAL A 87 2.90 -5.41 -2.15
CA VAL A 87 1.97 -6.54 -2.14
C VAL A 87 1.78 -7.02 -0.72
N HIS A 88 0.54 -7.23 -0.30
CA HIS A 88 0.26 -7.78 1.02
C HIS A 88 -0.94 -8.71 1.02
N GLU A 89 -0.84 -9.78 1.80
CA GLU A 89 -1.95 -10.68 2.08
C GLU A 89 -2.50 -10.41 3.48
N SER A 90 -3.79 -10.20 3.57
CA SER A 90 -4.52 -10.15 4.83
C SER A 90 -5.95 -10.66 4.64
N PHE A 91 -6.53 -11.24 5.69
CA PHE A 91 -7.87 -11.82 5.64
C PHE A 91 -8.05 -12.81 4.48
N SER A 92 -6.98 -13.55 4.18
CA SER A 92 -6.90 -14.51 3.07
C SER A 92 -7.13 -13.91 1.67
N SER A 93 -6.97 -12.59 1.52
CA SER A 93 -6.98 -11.91 0.22
C SER A 93 -5.65 -11.20 -0.02
N VAL A 94 -5.20 -11.16 -1.26
CA VAL A 94 -3.98 -10.49 -1.68
C VAL A 94 -4.30 -9.24 -2.45
N VAL A 95 -3.67 -8.12 -2.08
CA VAL A 95 -3.75 -6.86 -2.83
C VAL A 95 -2.33 -6.40 -3.16
N ALA A 96 -2.11 -6.16 -4.45
CA ALA A 96 -0.91 -5.55 -4.99
C ALA A 96 -1.22 -4.17 -5.52
N TYR A 97 -0.36 -3.20 -5.25
CA TYR A 97 -0.44 -1.87 -5.84
C TYR A 97 0.80 -1.58 -6.67
N VAL A 98 0.56 -0.99 -7.83
CA VAL A 98 1.54 -0.23 -8.60
C VAL A 98 1.04 1.21 -8.62
N VAL A 99 1.85 2.12 -8.10
CA VAL A 99 1.49 3.53 -7.98
C VAL A 99 2.45 4.42 -8.75
N GLU A 100 1.96 5.56 -9.21
CA GLU A 100 2.76 6.66 -9.73
C GLU A 100 2.66 7.82 -8.76
N ALA A 101 3.80 8.29 -8.27
CA ALA A 101 3.89 9.36 -7.29
C ALA A 101 4.99 10.36 -7.64
N SER A 102 4.88 11.57 -7.12
CA SER A 102 5.91 12.62 -7.21
C SER A 102 5.99 13.41 -5.91
N VAL A 103 6.97 14.30 -5.82
CA VAL A 103 7.03 15.32 -4.77
C VAL A 103 6.87 16.69 -5.45
N GLN A 104 5.85 17.44 -5.08
CA GLN A 104 5.56 18.79 -5.58
C GLN A 104 5.57 19.77 -4.41
N ASP A 105 6.40 20.79 -4.48
CA ASP A 105 6.56 21.79 -3.41
C ASP A 105 6.80 21.17 -2.03
N GLY A 106 7.61 20.11 -1.96
CA GLY A 106 7.92 19.38 -0.74
C GLY A 106 6.78 18.49 -0.22
N ARG A 107 5.70 18.32 -0.98
CA ARG A 107 4.55 17.47 -0.61
C ARG A 107 4.47 16.25 -1.51
N PRO A 108 4.26 15.06 -0.95
CA PRO A 108 4.04 13.87 -1.75
C PRO A 108 2.68 13.93 -2.44
N VAL A 109 2.66 13.59 -3.72
CA VAL A 109 1.45 13.56 -4.56
C VAL A 109 1.32 12.18 -5.19
N LEU A 110 0.14 11.59 -5.04
CA LEU A 110 -0.23 10.31 -5.64
C LEU A 110 -1.05 10.58 -6.91
N HIS A 111 -0.53 10.19 -8.08
CA HIS A 111 -1.15 10.46 -9.37
C HIS A 111 -2.04 9.33 -9.87
N ASN A 112 -1.49 8.11 -9.84
CA ASN A 112 -2.18 6.93 -10.35
C ASN A 112 -2.01 5.76 -9.37
N VAL A 113 -3.06 4.98 -9.21
CA VAL A 113 -3.06 3.72 -8.47
C VAL A 113 -3.66 2.62 -9.32
N THR A 114 -2.90 1.57 -9.56
CA THR A 114 -3.39 0.36 -10.18
C THR A 114 -3.34 -0.78 -9.16
N ALA A 115 -4.49 -1.33 -8.82
CA ALA A 115 -4.63 -2.45 -7.91
C ALA A 115 -4.83 -3.76 -8.65
N GLY A 116 -4.06 -4.78 -8.31
CA GLY A 116 -4.30 -6.18 -8.64
C GLY A 116 -4.79 -6.91 -7.38
N VAL A 117 -5.95 -7.55 -7.47
CA VAL A 117 -6.63 -8.16 -6.31
C VAL A 117 -6.88 -9.63 -6.55
N HIS A 118 -6.48 -10.47 -5.60
CA HIS A 118 -6.84 -11.89 -5.59
C HIS A 118 -7.63 -12.20 -4.32
N CYS A 119 -8.95 -12.18 -4.43
CA CYS A 119 -9.89 -12.49 -3.36
C CYS A 119 -10.69 -13.77 -3.62
N ASN A 120 -10.15 -14.65 -4.47
CA ASN A 120 -10.90 -15.81 -4.99
C ASN A 120 -12.15 -15.35 -5.75
N LEU A 121 -13.30 -16.00 -5.61
CA LEU A 121 -14.52 -15.59 -6.28
C LEU A 121 -14.98 -14.20 -5.82
N ALA A 122 -14.95 -13.22 -6.72
CA ALA A 122 -15.53 -11.92 -6.48
C ALA A 122 -17.04 -11.96 -6.71
N VAL A 123 -17.80 -12.21 -5.64
CA VAL A 123 -19.27 -12.34 -5.72
C VAL A 123 -19.92 -11.05 -6.25
N ASN A 124 -19.38 -9.90 -5.84
CA ASN A 124 -19.77 -8.60 -6.38
C ASN A 124 -18.51 -7.78 -6.68
N PRO A 125 -18.01 -7.74 -7.92
CA PRO A 125 -16.80 -7.00 -8.29
C PRO A 125 -16.85 -5.52 -7.94
N ARG A 126 -18.00 -4.85 -8.10
CA ARG A 126 -18.14 -3.41 -7.75
C ARG A 126 -17.99 -3.15 -6.27
N SER A 127 -18.46 -4.08 -5.42
CA SER A 127 -18.23 -3.98 -3.97
C SER A 127 -16.75 -4.18 -3.63
N VAL A 128 -16.05 -5.08 -4.31
CA VAL A 128 -14.60 -5.27 -4.15
C VAL A 128 -13.86 -3.98 -4.55
N GLU A 129 -14.18 -3.40 -5.70
CA GLU A 129 -13.60 -2.12 -6.15
C GLU A 129 -13.80 -1.00 -5.12
N ALA A 130 -15.04 -0.82 -4.64
CA ALA A 130 -15.36 0.20 -3.65
C ALA A 130 -14.60 0.01 -2.33
N GLN A 131 -14.45 -1.24 -1.87
CA GLN A 131 -13.69 -1.55 -0.67
C GLN A 131 -12.19 -1.28 -0.85
N VAL A 132 -11.61 -1.64 -1.99
CA VAL A 132 -10.20 -1.39 -2.29
C VAL A 132 -9.91 0.09 -2.37
N GLN A 133 -10.74 0.86 -3.11
CA GLN A 133 -10.59 2.32 -3.22
C GLN A 133 -10.72 3.03 -1.87
N GLY A 134 -11.76 2.70 -1.08
CA GLY A 134 -11.97 3.29 0.23
C GLY A 134 -10.86 2.94 1.24
N ALA A 135 -10.34 1.70 1.19
CA ALA A 135 -9.23 1.28 2.02
C ALA A 135 -7.92 1.98 1.62
N ALA A 136 -7.67 2.12 0.32
CA ALA A 136 -6.50 2.82 -0.19
C ALA A 136 -6.49 4.30 0.23
N LEU A 137 -7.63 5.00 0.14
CA LEU A 137 -7.74 6.38 0.61
C LEU A 137 -7.49 6.52 2.11
N MET A 138 -7.95 5.57 2.91
CA MET A 138 -7.63 5.52 4.33
C MET A 138 -6.14 5.29 4.56
N GLY A 139 -5.48 4.46 3.75
CA GLY A 139 -4.03 4.29 3.74
C GLY A 139 -3.29 5.57 3.33
N LEU A 140 -3.79 6.28 2.32
CA LEU A 140 -3.24 7.55 1.87
C LEU A 140 -3.30 8.61 2.97
N SER A 141 -4.37 8.66 3.75
CA SER A 141 -4.53 9.65 4.84
C SER A 141 -3.38 9.62 5.84
N MET A 142 -2.81 8.44 6.09
CA MET A 142 -1.67 8.28 7.01
C MET A 142 -0.35 8.84 6.44
N CYS A 143 -0.27 9.02 5.13
CA CYS A 143 0.93 9.48 4.43
C CYS A 143 0.92 10.98 4.14
N LEU A 144 -0.23 11.62 4.28
CA LEU A 144 -0.40 13.05 3.98
C LEU A 144 -0.20 13.92 5.22
N PRO A 145 0.25 15.18 5.04
CA PRO A 145 0.33 16.14 6.14
C PRO A 145 -1.02 16.32 6.84
N GLY A 146 -1.01 16.26 8.17
CA GLY A 146 -2.22 16.37 9.00
C GLY A 146 -2.97 15.06 9.24
N GLY A 147 -2.55 13.95 8.62
CA GLY A 147 -3.11 12.60 8.87
C GLY A 147 -2.41 11.83 9.99
N ALA A 148 -1.51 12.47 10.73
CA ALA A 148 -0.76 11.84 11.81
C ALA A 148 -1.31 12.25 13.18
N ILE A 149 -1.43 11.28 14.09
CA ILE A 149 -1.64 11.54 15.52
C ILE A 149 -0.28 11.66 16.17
N THR A 150 -0.03 12.79 16.81
CA THR A 150 1.24 13.11 17.45
C THR A 150 1.11 13.21 18.97
N LEU A 151 2.17 12.85 19.67
CA LEU A 151 2.25 12.90 21.13
C LEU A 151 3.30 13.94 21.57
N LYS A 152 2.97 14.72 22.58
CA LYS A 152 3.93 15.56 23.31
C LYS A 152 3.82 15.22 24.79
N ASP A 153 4.94 14.80 25.37
CA ASP A 153 5.01 14.37 26.77
C ASP A 153 3.95 13.32 27.15
N GLY A 154 3.64 12.40 26.21
CA GLY A 154 2.63 11.36 26.38
C GLY A 154 1.17 11.82 26.20
N VAL A 155 0.95 13.08 25.80
CA VAL A 155 -0.39 13.65 25.55
C VAL A 155 -0.63 13.78 24.05
N VAL A 156 -1.79 13.28 23.59
CA VAL A 156 -2.25 13.41 22.20
C VAL A 156 -2.46 14.90 21.88
N GLN A 157 -1.89 15.36 20.78
CA GLN A 157 -1.96 16.77 20.37
C GLN A 157 -3.23 17.09 19.57
N GLN A 158 -3.77 16.10 18.85
CA GLN A 158 -5.02 16.24 18.10
C GLN A 158 -6.19 16.10 19.06
N SER A 159 -6.93 17.18 19.29
CA SER A 159 -8.03 17.25 20.24
C SER A 159 -9.41 17.35 19.59
N ASN A 160 -9.48 17.59 18.29
CA ASN A 160 -10.73 17.76 17.56
C ASN A 160 -10.62 17.21 16.13
N PHE A 161 -11.75 17.00 15.46
CA PHE A 161 -11.80 16.56 14.05
C PHE A 161 -11.05 17.48 13.09
N ALA A 162 -10.97 18.77 13.37
CA ALA A 162 -10.21 19.72 12.57
C ALA A 162 -8.69 19.52 12.64
N ASP A 163 -8.22 18.85 13.67
CA ASP A 163 -6.79 18.60 13.90
C ASP A 163 -6.28 17.35 13.18
N PHE A 164 -7.20 16.58 12.58
CA PHE A 164 -6.89 15.36 11.84
C PHE A 164 -7.50 15.45 10.43
N SER A 165 -6.62 15.59 9.42
CA SER A 165 -7.03 15.72 8.04
C SER A 165 -7.25 14.36 7.38
N VAL A 166 -8.39 14.21 6.71
CA VAL A 166 -8.66 13.06 5.82
C VAL A 166 -8.59 13.50 4.36
N PRO A 167 -8.18 12.64 3.42
CA PRO A 167 -8.21 12.97 2.00
C PRO A 167 -9.60 13.37 1.54
N ARG A 168 -9.66 14.36 0.66
CA ARG A 168 -10.88 14.84 0.03
C ARG A 168 -10.98 14.29 -1.39
N ILE A 169 -12.11 14.53 -2.04
CA ILE A 169 -12.33 14.11 -3.44
C ILE A 169 -11.25 14.68 -4.39
N THR A 170 -10.71 15.84 -4.06
CA THR A 170 -9.63 16.50 -4.81
C THR A 170 -8.27 15.83 -4.65
N ASP A 171 -8.09 15.04 -3.61
CA ASP A 171 -6.83 14.31 -3.32
C ASP A 171 -6.85 12.91 -3.92
N MET A 172 -7.99 12.54 -4.54
CA MET A 172 -8.18 11.23 -5.13
C MET A 172 -7.33 11.06 -6.38
N PRO A 173 -6.41 10.09 -6.43
CA PRO A 173 -5.66 9.76 -7.65
C PRO A 173 -6.59 9.14 -8.71
N ALA A 174 -6.11 9.05 -9.94
CA ALA A 174 -6.69 8.10 -10.90
C ALA A 174 -6.54 6.68 -10.35
N PHE A 175 -7.64 5.94 -10.24
CA PHE A 175 -7.65 4.65 -9.55
C PHE A 175 -8.32 3.56 -10.39
N ALA A 176 -7.59 2.48 -10.63
CA ALA A 176 -8.10 1.29 -11.32
C ALA A 176 -7.93 0.04 -10.44
N VAL A 177 -8.97 -0.77 -10.35
CA VAL A 177 -8.97 -2.05 -9.63
C VAL A 177 -9.18 -3.18 -10.63
N HIS A 178 -8.28 -4.16 -10.61
CA HIS A 178 -8.35 -5.35 -11.44
C HIS A 178 -8.37 -6.59 -10.56
N ILE A 179 -9.33 -7.46 -10.80
CA ILE A 179 -9.55 -8.67 -9.99
C ILE A 179 -9.08 -9.89 -10.77
N VAL A 180 -8.26 -10.73 -10.14
CA VAL A 180 -7.84 -12.00 -10.68
C VAL A 180 -9.05 -12.94 -10.72
N PRO A 181 -9.41 -13.50 -11.89
CA PRO A 181 -10.52 -14.45 -11.98
C PRO A 181 -10.24 -15.72 -11.17
N SER A 182 -11.22 -16.16 -10.37
CA SER A 182 -11.11 -17.40 -9.60
C SER A 182 -12.50 -17.93 -9.29
N ALA A 183 -12.64 -19.26 -9.21
CA ALA A 183 -13.86 -19.96 -8.79
C ALA A 183 -13.77 -20.48 -7.34
N GLU A 184 -12.64 -20.31 -6.69
CA GLU A 184 -12.42 -20.74 -5.31
C GLU A 184 -13.32 -19.95 -4.34
N PRO A 185 -13.65 -20.49 -3.17
CA PRO A 185 -14.51 -19.83 -2.18
C PRO A 185 -14.02 -18.42 -1.85
N PRO A 186 -14.92 -17.41 -1.78
CA PRO A 186 -14.57 -16.02 -1.59
C PRO A 186 -13.84 -15.77 -0.26
N THR A 187 -12.94 -14.79 -0.26
CA THR A 187 -12.19 -14.37 0.92
C THR A 187 -12.50 -12.92 1.31
N GLY A 188 -12.03 -12.47 2.47
CA GLY A 188 -12.37 -11.17 3.03
C GLY A 188 -11.84 -10.00 2.20
N MET A 189 -12.69 -9.02 1.87
CA MET A 189 -12.29 -7.81 1.10
C MET A 189 -12.61 -6.49 1.79
N GLY A 190 -13.10 -6.53 3.03
CA GLY A 190 -13.38 -5.30 3.79
C GLY A 190 -12.15 -4.47 4.12
N GLU A 191 -10.99 -5.09 4.28
CA GLU A 191 -9.79 -4.48 4.84
C GLU A 191 -8.51 -4.60 3.98
N PRO A 192 -8.31 -5.67 3.17
CA PRO A 192 -7.01 -5.94 2.52
C PRO A 192 -6.46 -4.84 1.63
N GLY A 193 -7.29 -3.92 1.17
CA GLY A 193 -6.85 -2.80 0.33
C GLY A 193 -6.02 -1.73 1.05
N LEU A 194 -5.94 -1.73 2.40
CA LEU A 194 -5.22 -0.67 3.11
C LEU A 194 -3.72 -0.90 3.23
N PRO A 195 -3.24 -2.10 3.66
CA PRO A 195 -1.85 -2.28 4.10
C PRO A 195 -0.79 -1.97 3.06
N ALA A 196 -1.03 -2.32 1.79
CA ALA A 196 -0.04 -2.19 0.74
C ALA A 196 0.05 -0.78 0.12
N LEU A 197 -0.90 0.14 0.39
CA LEU A 197 -0.85 1.46 -0.23
C LEU A 197 0.27 2.33 0.32
N ALA A 198 0.35 2.48 1.64
CA ALA A 198 1.36 3.33 2.26
C ALA A 198 2.80 2.94 1.88
N PRO A 199 3.21 1.66 1.94
CA PRO A 199 4.54 1.29 1.49
C PRO A 199 4.76 1.54 0.00
N ALA A 200 3.77 1.27 -0.88
CA ALA A 200 3.91 1.58 -2.30
C ALA A 200 4.10 3.09 -2.54
N PHE A 201 3.38 3.94 -1.84
CA PHE A 201 3.44 5.39 -1.99
C PHE A 201 4.70 6.01 -1.38
N CYS A 202 5.19 5.49 -0.25
CA CYS A 202 6.35 6.02 0.46
C CYS A 202 7.70 5.53 -0.11
N GLN A 203 7.69 4.62 -1.07
CA GLN A 203 8.91 4.16 -1.73
C GLN A 203 9.50 5.31 -2.56
N ARG A 204 10.75 5.64 -2.32
CA ARG A 204 11.44 6.68 -3.10
C ARG A 204 11.74 6.14 -4.51
N GLY A 205 10.99 6.61 -5.48
CA GLY A 205 11.39 6.55 -6.87
C GLY A 205 12.45 7.62 -7.11
N GLY A 206 13.70 7.28 -6.97
CA GLY A 206 14.80 8.19 -7.24
C GLY A 206 16.10 7.41 -7.21
N GLU A 207 17.06 7.83 -8.03
CA GLU A 207 18.42 7.31 -7.96
C GLU A 207 18.93 7.39 -6.51
N PRO A 208 19.78 6.44 -6.08
CA PRO A 208 20.48 6.59 -4.82
C PRO A 208 21.23 7.92 -4.89
N ASP A 209 20.93 8.80 -3.91
CA ASP A 209 21.68 10.05 -3.78
C ASP A 209 23.17 9.73 -3.83
N GLY A 210 23.85 10.25 -4.89
CA GLY A 210 25.27 10.13 -5.09
C GLY A 210 26.05 10.96 -4.06
#